data_82b345f12cbb32eeff5c95fa04344547
#
_entry.id   82b345f12cbb32eeff5c95fa04344547
#
_cell.length_a   1.000
_cell.length_b   1.000
_cell.length_c   1.000
_cell.angle_alpha   90.00
_cell.angle_beta   90.00
_cell.angle_gamma   90.00
#
_symmetry.space_group_name_H-M   'P 1'
#
loop_
_entity.id
_entity.type
_entity.pdbx_description
1 polymer ?
#
loop_
_entity_poly.entity_id
_entity_poly.type
_entity_poly.pdbx_seq_one_letter_code
_entity_poly.pdbx_strand_id
1 'polypeptide(L)'
;MRAAAPRRFLQLMRVGIVDGVPWWFRRRTPTGPQLFRGLLEKLGGSFVKLGQMLSLQPDLVPAPYCRALQDLLDRVPAFPFEEAAALIEVELGRPPSQLFDRIDQRPLATASVAQVHVAWIGGQKVAVKVQRPTAERDFGNDIRLVGRICWLIRRLRLRPLYWLLEPLGEFVAWTAEELDFRCEARYAEQLGDLAEGHAIQRVPRVHRRLTTRRVLVVDFLDGAVLLDYLRALEADPTGHAARALEPPGFDPDRFAANIVDNFLVDAFEHGIYHADLHPANLLMLDSSVVGYVDFGITGLLSRPARRQLMAMTLALVTGDMDLFHRCFRSLTAPDPRARPEVFRRGLDDLARHWYDPDSGALRVNFTRIMVDMLALSRRADFLPERDIVKYIRSSISIDGLIVRFAPQFDVGSYLAERCADLVRAERRRELLALPRLVEWVESSGRLLVDGPERFRRFVERNDAGSLEADRAALPPPSS
;
A
#
# COMPACT_ATOMS: atom_id res chain seq x y z
N MET A 1 32.87 14.81 -9.52
CA MET A 1 31.44 14.42 -9.43
C MET A 1 30.50 14.93 -10.56
N ARG A 2 30.94 15.71 -11.55
CA ARG A 2 30.07 16.29 -12.63
C ARG A 2 29.95 15.44 -13.93
N ALA A 3 30.70 14.36 -14.10
CA ALA A 3 30.79 13.64 -15.40
C ALA A 3 29.81 12.45 -15.57
N ALA A 4 29.13 11.97 -14.52
CA ALA A 4 28.24 10.80 -14.60
C ALA A 4 26.82 11.14 -15.12
N ALA A 5 26.32 12.34 -14.86
CA ALA A 5 24.99 12.78 -15.30
C ALA A 5 24.79 12.83 -16.82
N PRO A 6 25.76 13.29 -17.66
CA PRO A 6 25.59 13.30 -19.10
C PRO A 6 25.59 11.91 -19.73
N ARG A 7 26.37 10.93 -19.18
CA ARG A 7 26.38 9.55 -19.68
C ARG A 7 25.04 8.85 -19.43
N ARG A 8 24.46 9.01 -18.23
CA ARG A 8 23.15 8.45 -17.91
C ARG A 8 22.05 9.04 -18.78
N PHE A 9 22.05 10.34 -18.98
CA PHE A 9 21.12 11.04 -19.88
C PHE A 9 21.21 10.51 -21.30
N LEU A 10 22.42 10.36 -21.86
CA LEU A 10 22.64 9.79 -23.19
C LEU A 10 22.17 8.34 -23.29
N GLN A 11 22.40 7.51 -22.26
CA GLN A 11 21.86 6.15 -22.19
C GLN A 11 20.34 6.15 -22.26
N LEU A 12 19.68 6.96 -21.43
CA LEU A 12 18.22 7.06 -21.39
C LEU A 12 17.64 7.56 -22.71
N MET A 13 18.27 8.57 -23.34
CA MET A 13 17.90 9.04 -24.66
C MET A 13 18.06 7.95 -25.73
N ARG A 14 19.18 7.23 -25.72
CA ARG A 14 19.41 6.13 -26.67
C ARG A 14 18.36 5.03 -26.51
N VAL A 15 18.12 4.56 -25.29
CA VAL A 15 17.12 3.53 -25.01
C VAL A 15 15.72 4.01 -25.34
N GLY A 16 15.38 5.27 -25.00
CA GLY A 16 14.09 5.88 -25.35
C GLY A 16 13.85 5.93 -26.87
N ILE A 17 14.88 6.23 -27.67
CA ILE A 17 14.76 6.26 -29.14
C ILE A 17 14.78 4.85 -29.72
N VAL A 18 15.73 4.01 -29.33
CA VAL A 18 15.96 2.70 -29.96
C VAL A 18 14.86 1.69 -29.57
N ASP A 19 14.42 1.71 -28.31
CA ASP A 19 13.47 0.74 -27.78
C ASP A 19 12.08 1.35 -27.51
N GLY A 20 12.03 2.61 -27.06
CA GLY A 20 10.78 3.31 -26.76
C GLY A 20 9.95 3.66 -27.99
N VAL A 21 10.57 4.07 -29.08
CA VAL A 21 9.87 4.36 -30.33
C VAL A 21 9.24 3.08 -30.93
N PRO A 22 9.96 1.95 -31.10
CA PRO A 22 9.36 0.71 -31.54
C PRO A 22 8.24 0.21 -30.62
N TRP A 23 8.42 0.33 -29.31
CA TRP A 23 7.35 0.01 -28.37
C TRP A 23 6.12 0.89 -28.59
N TRP A 24 6.25 2.19 -28.75
CA TRP A 24 5.13 3.11 -28.95
C TRP A 24 4.25 2.70 -30.14
N PHE A 25 4.87 2.31 -31.25
CA PHE A 25 4.12 1.82 -32.43
C PHE A 25 3.50 0.44 -32.22
N ARG A 26 4.09 -0.41 -31.38
CA ARG A 26 3.64 -1.76 -31.10
C ARG A 26 2.90 -1.92 -29.77
N ARG A 27 2.63 -0.85 -29.04
CA ARG A 27 2.02 -0.91 -27.70
C ARG A 27 0.65 -1.60 -27.64
N ARG A 28 -0.06 -1.64 -28.75
CA ARG A 28 -1.38 -2.30 -28.86
C ARG A 28 -1.30 -3.71 -29.44
N THR A 29 -0.13 -4.19 -29.78
CA THR A 29 0.09 -5.56 -30.28
C THR A 29 0.35 -6.53 -29.12
N PRO A 30 0.21 -7.85 -29.32
CA PRO A 30 0.52 -8.87 -28.32
C PRO A 30 1.97 -8.80 -27.78
N THR A 31 2.91 -8.26 -28.57
CA THR A 31 4.32 -8.10 -28.20
C THR A 31 4.61 -6.80 -27.43
N GLY A 32 3.65 -5.87 -27.37
CA GLY A 32 3.80 -4.56 -26.70
C GLY A 32 4.21 -4.67 -25.23
N PRO A 33 3.58 -5.54 -24.42
CA PRO A 33 3.95 -5.73 -23.02
C PRO A 33 5.40 -6.18 -22.81
N GLN A 34 5.88 -7.15 -23.61
CA GLN A 34 7.25 -7.66 -23.52
C GLN A 34 8.29 -6.60 -23.96
N LEU A 35 7.96 -5.82 -24.99
CA LEU A 35 8.81 -4.69 -25.41
C LEU A 35 8.91 -3.63 -24.32
N PHE A 36 7.81 -3.33 -23.64
CA PHE A 36 7.79 -2.38 -22.53
C PHE A 36 8.62 -2.86 -21.35
N ARG A 37 8.47 -4.13 -20.98
CA ARG A 37 9.31 -4.76 -19.97
C ARG A 37 10.79 -4.65 -20.33
N GLY A 38 11.19 -5.07 -21.54
CA GLY A 38 12.57 -4.97 -22.00
C GLY A 38 13.11 -3.55 -22.05
N LEU A 39 12.24 -2.55 -22.32
CA LEU A 39 12.59 -1.14 -22.23
C LEU A 39 12.97 -0.75 -20.80
N LEU A 40 12.15 -1.11 -19.80
CA LEU A 40 12.40 -0.82 -18.39
C LEU A 40 13.65 -1.55 -17.86
N GLU A 41 13.87 -2.81 -18.26
CA GLU A 41 15.08 -3.58 -17.93
C GLU A 41 16.35 -2.88 -18.46
N LYS A 42 16.34 -2.40 -19.71
CA LYS A 42 17.47 -1.66 -20.31
C LYS A 42 17.71 -0.30 -19.68
N LEU A 43 16.64 0.37 -19.24
CA LEU A 43 16.75 1.60 -18.47
C LEU A 43 17.34 1.33 -17.09
N GLY A 44 17.07 0.14 -16.49
CA GLY A 44 17.65 -0.32 -15.24
C GLY A 44 17.27 0.50 -14.01
N GLY A 45 17.79 0.13 -12.84
CA GLY A 45 17.65 0.89 -11.60
C GLY A 45 16.19 1.27 -11.27
N SER A 46 15.94 2.56 -11.13
CA SER A 46 14.62 3.11 -10.79
C SER A 46 13.51 2.74 -11.77
N PHE A 47 13.84 2.49 -13.07
CA PHE A 47 12.81 2.15 -14.06
C PHE A 47 12.34 0.70 -13.95
N VAL A 48 13.18 -0.22 -13.48
CA VAL A 48 12.75 -1.58 -13.09
C VAL A 48 11.74 -1.48 -11.96
N LYS A 49 12.05 -0.67 -10.95
CA LYS A 49 11.17 -0.41 -9.80
C LYS A 49 9.86 0.27 -10.23
N LEU A 50 9.92 1.22 -11.17
CA LEU A 50 8.73 1.81 -11.78
C LEU A 50 7.87 0.72 -12.44
N GLY A 51 8.48 -0.22 -13.15
CA GLY A 51 7.78 -1.34 -13.76
C GLY A 51 7.13 -2.26 -12.74
N GLN A 52 7.82 -2.56 -11.64
CA GLN A 52 7.27 -3.34 -10.52
C GLN A 52 6.06 -2.62 -9.90
N MET A 53 6.17 -1.32 -9.63
CA MET A 53 5.05 -0.51 -9.15
C MET A 53 3.86 -0.54 -10.13
N LEU A 54 4.13 -0.40 -11.44
CA LEU A 54 3.08 -0.45 -12.47
C LEU A 54 2.46 -1.85 -12.61
N SER A 55 3.18 -2.92 -12.30
CA SER A 55 2.64 -4.28 -12.33
C SER A 55 1.51 -4.50 -11.32
N LEU A 56 1.55 -3.74 -10.22
CA LEU A 56 0.55 -3.75 -9.16
C LEU A 56 -0.61 -2.76 -9.40
N GLN A 57 -0.66 -2.14 -10.59
CA GLN A 57 -1.65 -1.11 -10.93
C GLN A 57 -2.51 -1.50 -12.14
N PRO A 58 -3.35 -2.55 -12.05
CA PRO A 58 -4.18 -3.01 -13.17
C PRO A 58 -5.25 -1.97 -13.57
N ASP A 59 -5.46 -0.97 -12.75
CA ASP A 59 -6.31 0.18 -13.00
C ASP A 59 -5.63 1.24 -13.90
N LEU A 60 -4.30 1.31 -13.89
CA LEU A 60 -3.51 2.23 -14.71
C LEU A 60 -3.01 1.58 -15.99
N VAL A 61 -2.63 0.32 -15.91
CA VAL A 61 -1.91 -0.41 -16.94
C VAL A 61 -2.74 -1.64 -17.34
N PRO A 62 -2.97 -1.90 -18.65
CA PRO A 62 -3.73 -3.07 -19.07
C PRO A 62 -3.16 -4.38 -18.52
N ALA A 63 -4.04 -5.34 -18.16
CA ALA A 63 -3.65 -6.61 -17.55
C ALA A 63 -2.51 -7.37 -18.24
N PRO A 64 -2.38 -7.39 -19.59
CA PRO A 64 -1.21 -8.01 -20.25
C PRO A 64 0.13 -7.35 -19.89
N TYR A 65 0.11 -6.04 -19.68
CA TYR A 65 1.30 -5.30 -19.22
C TYR A 65 1.62 -5.60 -17.77
N CYS A 66 0.61 -5.62 -16.89
CA CYS A 66 0.81 -5.98 -15.49
C CYS A 66 1.48 -7.35 -15.38
N ARG A 67 0.97 -8.37 -16.09
CA ARG A 67 1.57 -9.71 -16.13
C ARG A 67 3.02 -9.71 -16.63
N ALA A 68 3.31 -9.00 -17.73
CA ALA A 68 4.67 -8.93 -18.26
C ALA A 68 5.63 -8.24 -17.29
N LEU A 69 5.15 -7.26 -16.52
CA LEU A 69 5.95 -6.50 -15.56
C LEU A 69 6.15 -7.23 -14.22
N GLN A 70 5.27 -8.17 -13.85
CA GLN A 70 5.46 -9.04 -12.68
C GLN A 70 6.74 -9.88 -12.77
N ASP A 71 7.17 -10.22 -14.01
CA ASP A 71 8.42 -10.91 -14.23
C ASP A 71 9.67 -9.98 -14.20
N LEU A 72 9.53 -8.69 -13.95
CA LEU A 72 10.64 -7.78 -13.68
C LEU A 72 11.32 -8.19 -12.38
N LEU A 73 12.20 -9.17 -12.49
CA LEU A 73 12.96 -9.67 -11.35
C LEU A 73 14.02 -8.64 -10.95
N ASP A 74 14.09 -8.34 -9.67
CA ASP A 74 15.21 -7.65 -9.03
C ASP A 74 16.47 -8.56 -8.98
N ARG A 75 16.89 -9.06 -10.13
CA ARG A 75 18.18 -9.77 -10.24
C ARG A 75 19.31 -8.75 -10.35
N VAL A 76 19.46 -7.94 -9.31
CA VAL A 76 20.63 -7.08 -9.23
C VAL A 76 21.76 -7.88 -8.58
N PRO A 77 22.94 -8.01 -9.21
CA PRO A 77 24.07 -8.71 -8.62
C PRO A 77 24.40 -8.15 -7.24
N ALA A 78 24.85 -9.02 -6.34
CA ALA A 78 25.39 -8.56 -5.07
C ALA A 78 26.57 -7.62 -5.31
N PHE A 79 26.71 -6.58 -4.49
CA PHE A 79 27.93 -5.79 -4.44
C PHE A 79 28.90 -6.37 -3.40
N PRO A 80 30.21 -6.07 -3.51
CA PRO A 80 31.22 -6.65 -2.62
C PRO A 80 30.93 -6.38 -1.15
N PHE A 81 31.21 -7.37 -0.29
CA PHE A 81 30.99 -7.25 1.17
C PHE A 81 31.81 -6.10 1.77
N GLU A 82 33.00 -5.84 1.22
CA GLU A 82 33.89 -4.76 1.66
C GLU A 82 33.19 -3.39 1.53
N GLU A 83 32.40 -3.20 0.49
CA GLU A 83 31.59 -1.97 0.31
C GLU A 83 30.45 -1.91 1.34
N ALA A 84 29.82 -3.05 1.66
CA ALA A 84 28.82 -3.13 2.71
C ALA A 84 29.42 -2.82 4.08
N ALA A 85 30.57 -3.42 4.39
CA ALA A 85 31.29 -3.22 5.64
C ALA A 85 31.73 -1.75 5.82
N ALA A 86 32.27 -1.14 4.77
CA ALA A 86 32.65 0.26 4.77
C ALA A 86 31.44 1.19 5.01
N LEU A 87 30.28 0.85 4.40
CA LEU A 87 29.05 1.61 4.63
C LEU A 87 28.54 1.48 6.07
N ILE A 88 28.54 0.27 6.63
CA ILE A 88 28.17 0.02 8.02
C ILE A 88 29.06 0.85 8.95
N GLU A 89 30.37 0.85 8.71
CA GLU A 89 31.33 1.61 9.52
C GLU A 89 31.09 3.13 9.44
N VAL A 90 30.82 3.65 8.24
CA VAL A 90 30.50 5.08 8.04
C VAL A 90 29.21 5.46 8.76
N GLU A 91 28.17 4.63 8.68
CA GLU A 91 26.85 4.92 9.24
C GLU A 91 26.78 4.72 10.77
N LEU A 92 27.48 3.71 11.30
CA LEU A 92 27.42 3.32 12.72
C LEU A 92 28.65 3.71 13.52
N GLY A 93 29.69 4.27 12.86
CA GLY A 93 30.91 4.76 13.49
C GLY A 93 31.87 3.68 14.02
N ARG A 94 31.58 2.41 13.74
CA ARG A 94 32.40 1.24 14.13
C ARG A 94 32.35 0.17 13.05
N PRO A 95 33.45 -0.60 12.83
CA PRO A 95 33.49 -1.67 11.87
C PRO A 95 32.54 -2.83 12.28
N PRO A 96 32.02 -3.61 11.31
CA PRO A 96 31.11 -4.73 11.59
C PRO A 96 31.60 -5.70 12.65
N SER A 97 32.91 -5.96 12.72
CA SER A 97 33.54 -6.85 13.70
C SER A 97 33.45 -6.38 15.17
N GLN A 98 33.12 -5.10 15.40
CA GLN A 98 32.87 -4.54 16.74
C GLN A 98 31.39 -4.40 17.06
N LEU A 99 30.52 -4.54 16.05
CA LEU A 99 29.07 -4.38 16.18
C LEU A 99 28.35 -5.73 16.26
N PHE A 100 28.89 -6.73 15.58
CA PHE A 100 28.30 -8.07 15.46
C PHE A 100 29.32 -9.13 15.94
N ASP A 101 28.84 -10.14 16.62
CA ASP A 101 29.66 -11.32 17.00
C ASP A 101 30.18 -12.04 15.74
N ARG A 102 29.32 -12.08 14.72
CA ARG A 102 29.60 -12.60 13.39
C ARG A 102 28.68 -11.93 12.37
N ILE A 103 29.15 -11.78 11.14
CA ILE A 103 28.34 -11.38 9.99
C ILE A 103 28.73 -12.23 8.78
N ASP A 104 27.74 -12.79 8.08
CA ASP A 104 27.98 -13.57 6.88
C ASP A 104 28.28 -12.64 5.71
N GLN A 105 29.42 -12.86 5.05
CA GLN A 105 29.86 -12.03 3.92
C GLN A 105 28.99 -12.24 2.67
N ARG A 106 28.51 -13.48 2.47
CA ARG A 106 27.56 -13.77 1.40
C ARG A 106 26.20 -13.22 1.77
N PRO A 107 25.59 -12.35 0.95
CA PRO A 107 24.25 -11.83 1.25
C PRO A 107 23.21 -12.95 1.19
N LEU A 108 22.25 -12.88 2.09
CA LEU A 108 21.04 -13.72 2.11
C LEU A 108 20.13 -13.38 0.91
N ALA A 109 19.98 -12.08 0.64
CA ALA A 109 19.14 -11.57 -0.43
C ALA A 109 19.73 -10.29 -1.02
N THR A 110 19.37 -10.01 -2.27
CA THR A 110 19.75 -8.78 -2.97
C THR A 110 18.52 -8.13 -3.58
N ALA A 111 18.44 -6.82 -3.48
CA ALA A 111 17.38 -6.00 -4.06
C ALA A 111 17.95 -4.83 -4.86
N SER A 112 17.08 -4.07 -5.54
CA SER A 112 17.47 -2.90 -6.34
C SER A 112 18.25 -1.87 -5.54
N VAL A 113 17.84 -1.60 -4.30
CA VAL A 113 18.43 -0.55 -3.44
C VAL A 113 19.33 -1.08 -2.34
N ALA A 114 19.32 -2.41 -2.05
CA ALA A 114 19.98 -2.97 -0.88
C ALA A 114 20.44 -4.41 -1.09
N GLN A 115 21.23 -4.90 -0.15
CA GLN A 115 21.41 -6.32 0.12
C GLN A 115 21.25 -6.61 1.60
N VAL A 116 20.86 -7.83 1.93
CA VAL A 116 20.61 -8.28 3.30
C VAL A 116 21.66 -9.33 3.69
N HIS A 117 22.30 -9.14 4.81
CA HIS A 117 23.24 -10.07 5.41
C HIS A 117 22.69 -10.65 6.70
N VAL A 118 23.05 -11.89 7.00
CA VAL A 118 22.79 -12.49 8.31
C VAL A 118 23.93 -12.14 9.24
N ALA A 119 23.59 -11.70 10.46
CA ALA A 119 24.58 -11.43 11.50
C ALA A 119 24.10 -11.94 12.87
N TRP A 120 24.97 -11.88 13.88
CA TRP A 120 24.66 -12.30 15.25
C TRP A 120 25.03 -11.20 16.24
N ILE A 121 24.19 -10.96 17.22
CA ILE A 121 24.39 -10.02 18.32
C ILE A 121 24.05 -10.72 19.63
N GLY A 122 25.02 -10.93 20.51
CA GLY A 122 24.81 -11.64 21.78
C GLY A 122 24.26 -13.07 21.57
N GLY A 123 24.68 -13.74 20.49
CA GLY A 123 24.20 -15.06 20.09
C GLY A 123 22.85 -15.06 19.37
N GLN A 124 22.12 -13.95 19.29
CA GLN A 124 20.87 -13.83 18.57
C GLN A 124 21.12 -13.50 17.09
N LYS A 125 20.38 -14.18 16.20
CA LYS A 125 20.46 -13.99 14.76
C LYS A 125 19.67 -12.74 14.36
N VAL A 126 20.27 -11.91 13.51
CA VAL A 126 19.67 -10.67 12.99
C VAL A 126 19.84 -10.57 11.48
N ALA A 127 18.96 -9.84 10.81
CA ALA A 127 19.09 -9.45 9.42
C ALA A 127 19.61 -8.01 9.34
N VAL A 128 20.66 -7.80 8.55
CA VAL A 128 21.31 -6.51 8.33
C VAL A 128 21.08 -6.10 6.88
N LYS A 129 20.15 -5.18 6.65
CA LYS A 129 19.85 -4.60 5.33
C LYS A 129 20.77 -3.40 5.12
N VAL A 130 21.59 -3.46 4.08
CA VAL A 130 22.62 -2.44 3.77
C VAL A 130 22.31 -1.86 2.40
N GLN A 131 22.17 -0.53 2.33
CA GLN A 131 21.87 0.18 1.10
C GLN A 131 23.05 0.06 0.11
N ARG A 132 22.76 -0.05 -1.19
CA ARG A 132 23.79 0.00 -2.22
C ARG A 132 24.51 1.35 -2.19
N PRO A 133 25.86 1.37 -2.22
CA PRO A 133 26.63 2.63 -2.19
C PRO A 133 26.26 3.62 -3.30
N THR A 134 25.79 3.10 -4.44
CA THR A 134 25.41 3.91 -5.60
C THR A 134 23.93 4.31 -5.63
N ALA A 135 23.07 3.70 -4.78
CA ALA A 135 21.62 3.86 -4.81
C ALA A 135 21.20 5.33 -4.74
N GLU A 136 21.68 6.07 -3.75
CA GLU A 136 21.31 7.47 -3.56
C GLU A 136 21.66 8.35 -4.78
N ARG A 137 22.81 8.08 -5.43
CA ARG A 137 23.22 8.78 -6.64
C ARG A 137 22.37 8.39 -7.85
N ASP A 138 22.15 7.11 -8.05
CA ASP A 138 21.53 6.58 -9.25
C ASP A 138 20.03 6.88 -9.24
N PHE A 139 19.35 6.56 -8.14
CA PHE A 139 17.93 6.88 -7.95
C PHE A 139 17.66 8.39 -7.84
N GLY A 140 18.53 9.14 -7.16
CA GLY A 140 18.42 10.59 -7.08
C GLY A 140 18.56 11.29 -8.42
N ASN A 141 19.36 10.76 -9.36
CA ASN A 141 19.44 11.26 -10.73
C ASN A 141 18.14 10.99 -11.50
N ASP A 142 17.61 9.77 -11.36
CA ASP A 142 16.39 9.36 -12.06
C ASP A 142 15.16 10.12 -11.53
N ILE A 143 15.04 10.31 -10.20
CA ILE A 143 14.01 11.17 -9.57
C ILE A 143 14.05 12.60 -10.13
N ARG A 144 15.24 13.21 -10.21
CA ARG A 144 15.39 14.56 -10.78
C ARG A 144 14.99 14.61 -12.26
N LEU A 145 15.30 13.57 -13.02
CA LEU A 145 14.89 13.46 -14.42
C LEU A 145 13.37 13.35 -14.55
N VAL A 146 12.75 12.45 -13.79
CA VAL A 146 11.28 12.30 -13.77
C VAL A 146 10.60 13.60 -13.35
N GLY A 147 11.11 14.26 -12.32
CA GLY A 147 10.62 15.58 -11.91
C GLY A 147 10.69 16.63 -13.02
N ARG A 148 11.78 16.66 -13.81
CA ARG A 148 11.91 17.54 -14.97
C ARG A 148 10.94 17.19 -16.09
N ILE A 149 10.70 15.89 -16.33
CA ILE A 149 9.70 15.43 -17.31
C ILE A 149 8.31 15.91 -16.88
N CYS A 150 7.93 15.69 -15.63
CA CYS A 150 6.65 16.16 -15.09
C CYS A 150 6.51 17.70 -15.20
N TRP A 151 7.56 18.43 -14.85
CA TRP A 151 7.59 19.87 -15.02
C TRP A 151 7.40 20.30 -16.47
N LEU A 152 8.10 19.66 -17.43
CA LEU A 152 8.01 19.95 -18.86
C LEU A 152 6.61 19.67 -19.40
N ILE A 153 6.01 18.53 -19.05
CA ILE A 153 4.62 18.18 -19.42
C ILE A 153 3.65 19.27 -18.97
N ARG A 154 3.78 19.76 -17.74
CA ARG A 154 2.95 20.84 -17.20
C ARG A 154 3.24 22.18 -17.88
N ARG A 155 4.52 22.53 -18.07
CA ARG A 155 4.96 23.81 -18.65
C ARG A 155 4.55 23.96 -20.10
N LEU A 156 4.65 22.89 -20.89
CA LEU A 156 4.25 22.85 -22.30
C LEU A 156 2.77 22.50 -22.49
N ARG A 157 2.02 22.31 -21.39
CA ARG A 157 0.59 21.96 -21.42
C ARG A 157 0.29 20.74 -22.31
N LEU A 158 1.14 19.70 -22.26
CA LEU A 158 1.00 18.48 -23.04
C LEU A 158 -0.15 17.63 -22.48
N ARG A 159 -1.40 18.08 -22.67
CA ARG A 159 -2.61 17.46 -22.14
C ARG A 159 -2.71 15.93 -22.37
N PRO A 160 -2.30 15.39 -23.55
CA PRO A 160 -2.33 13.93 -23.78
C PRO A 160 -1.42 13.12 -22.84
N LEU A 161 -0.46 13.77 -22.15
CA LEU A 161 0.47 13.11 -21.22
C LEU A 161 0.14 13.37 -19.73
N TYR A 162 -0.95 14.08 -19.43
CA TYR A 162 -1.30 14.44 -18.04
C TYR A 162 -1.61 13.20 -17.19
N TRP A 163 -2.07 12.12 -17.79
CA TRP A 163 -2.31 10.85 -17.10
C TRP A 163 -1.03 10.21 -16.51
N LEU A 164 0.17 10.62 -17.01
CA LEU A 164 1.44 10.14 -16.48
C LEU A 164 1.88 10.90 -15.21
N LEU A 165 1.34 12.09 -14.97
CA LEU A 165 1.84 12.96 -13.89
C LEU A 165 1.61 12.37 -12.51
N GLU A 166 0.48 11.72 -12.30
CA GLU A 166 0.12 11.07 -11.04
C GLU A 166 1.02 9.84 -10.77
N PRO A 167 1.10 8.82 -11.67
CA PRO A 167 1.99 7.68 -11.47
C PRO A 167 3.46 8.06 -11.31
N LEU A 168 3.95 9.05 -12.06
CA LEU A 168 5.33 9.51 -11.94
C LEU A 168 5.56 10.27 -10.62
N GLY A 169 4.57 11.01 -10.13
CA GLY A 169 4.61 11.67 -8.83
C GLY A 169 4.64 10.65 -7.68
N GLU A 170 3.80 9.62 -7.75
CA GLU A 170 3.80 8.51 -6.80
C GLU A 170 5.13 7.77 -6.78
N PHE A 171 5.68 7.49 -7.97
CA PHE A 171 6.98 6.86 -8.11
C PHE A 171 8.11 7.67 -7.44
N VAL A 172 8.13 8.99 -7.63
CA VAL A 172 9.12 9.88 -7.00
C VAL A 172 8.99 9.84 -5.48
N ALA A 173 7.78 9.95 -4.95
CA ALA A 173 7.54 9.92 -3.50
C ALA A 173 7.94 8.58 -2.89
N TRP A 174 7.52 7.48 -3.49
CA TRP A 174 7.83 6.13 -3.05
C TRP A 174 9.33 5.83 -3.10
N THR A 175 10.02 6.18 -4.20
CA THR A 175 11.47 5.97 -4.31
C THR A 175 12.24 6.78 -3.26
N ALA A 176 11.75 7.97 -2.90
CA ALA A 176 12.36 8.78 -1.85
C ALA A 176 12.23 8.13 -0.46
N GLU A 177 11.08 7.52 -0.17
CA GLU A 177 10.85 6.76 1.08
C GLU A 177 11.74 5.50 1.14
N GLU A 178 11.88 4.77 0.04
CA GLU A 178 12.69 3.55 -0.06
C GLU A 178 14.21 3.80 0.15
N LEU A 179 14.68 5.01 -0.13
CA LEU A 179 16.06 5.42 0.12
C LEU A 179 16.34 5.83 1.58
N ASP A 180 15.35 5.78 2.47
CA ASP A 180 15.51 6.09 3.88
C ASP A 180 14.96 4.96 4.77
N PHE A 181 15.82 4.03 5.16
CA PHE A 181 15.44 2.89 5.99
C PHE A 181 14.86 3.25 7.36
N ARG A 182 14.98 4.50 7.81
CA ARG A 182 14.29 4.95 9.02
C ARG A 182 12.77 5.00 8.83
N CYS A 183 12.30 5.15 7.58
CA CYS A 183 10.87 5.04 7.27
C CYS A 183 10.41 3.60 7.45
N GLU A 184 11.12 2.65 6.84
CA GLU A 184 10.86 1.21 6.96
C GLU A 184 10.93 0.75 8.43
N ALA A 185 11.96 1.18 9.18
CA ALA A 185 12.08 0.89 10.60
C ALA A 185 10.88 1.37 11.43
N ARG A 186 10.40 2.58 11.19
CA ARG A 186 9.21 3.13 11.89
C ARG A 186 7.95 2.32 11.61
N TYR A 187 7.75 1.89 10.37
CA TYR A 187 6.59 1.08 10.01
C TYR A 187 6.69 -0.32 10.60
N ALA A 188 7.89 -0.94 10.57
CA ALA A 188 8.12 -2.22 11.22
C ALA A 188 7.87 -2.16 12.72
N GLU A 189 8.30 -1.11 13.40
CA GLU A 189 8.04 -0.91 14.83
C GLU A 189 6.55 -0.73 15.13
N GLN A 190 5.85 0.12 14.37
CA GLN A 190 4.42 0.34 14.56
C GLN A 190 3.60 -0.94 14.36
N LEU A 191 3.88 -1.72 13.31
CA LEU A 191 3.23 -3.00 13.08
C LEU A 191 3.68 -4.05 14.08
N GLY A 192 4.96 -4.03 14.51
CA GLY A 192 5.50 -4.92 15.54
C GLY A 192 4.85 -4.73 16.90
N ASP A 193 4.66 -3.48 17.33
CA ASP A 193 3.97 -3.14 18.59
C ASP A 193 2.51 -3.65 18.57
N LEU A 194 1.84 -3.59 17.41
CA LEU A 194 0.48 -4.08 17.22
C LEU A 194 0.42 -5.61 17.13
N ALA A 195 1.47 -6.24 16.58
CA ALA A 195 1.59 -7.69 16.46
C ALA A 195 2.08 -8.36 17.75
N GLU A 196 2.46 -7.59 18.78
CA GLU A 196 2.93 -8.14 20.04
C GLU A 196 1.83 -8.95 20.72
N GLY A 197 2.11 -10.24 21.00
CA GLY A 197 1.12 -11.19 21.52
C GLY A 197 0.13 -11.75 20.49
N HIS A 198 0.19 -11.34 19.21
CA HIS A 198 -0.69 -11.92 18.19
C HIS A 198 -0.29 -13.38 17.89
N ALA A 199 -1.31 -14.26 17.83
CA ALA A 199 -1.05 -15.69 17.66
C ALA A 199 -0.58 -16.07 16.25
N ILE A 200 -1.00 -15.29 15.23
CA ILE A 200 -0.89 -15.64 13.81
C ILE A 200 0.00 -14.69 12.99
N GLN A 201 0.61 -13.70 13.63
CA GLN A 201 1.44 -12.68 12.97
C GLN A 201 2.79 -12.55 13.67
N ARG A 202 3.86 -12.35 12.90
CA ARG A 202 5.20 -11.99 13.41
C ARG A 202 5.81 -10.89 12.59
N VAL A 203 6.26 -9.86 13.28
CA VAL A 203 7.02 -8.72 12.72
C VAL A 203 8.38 -8.68 13.42
N PRO A 204 9.49 -8.58 12.70
CA PRO A 204 10.81 -8.56 13.30
C PRO A 204 11.02 -7.28 14.11
N ARG A 205 11.61 -7.41 15.30
CA ARG A 205 11.96 -6.27 16.14
C ARG A 205 13.11 -5.46 15.51
N VAL A 206 13.01 -4.14 15.52
CA VAL A 206 14.04 -3.24 15.01
C VAL A 206 15.09 -2.95 16.07
N HIS A 207 16.35 -3.07 15.71
CA HIS A 207 17.50 -2.66 16.55
C HIS A 207 17.80 -1.18 16.30
N ARG A 208 17.06 -0.26 16.93
CA ARG A 208 17.15 1.20 16.70
C ARG A 208 18.56 1.77 16.76
N ARG A 209 19.39 1.27 17.71
CA ARG A 209 20.79 1.76 17.89
C ARG A 209 21.71 1.39 16.73
N LEU A 210 21.31 0.41 15.91
CA LEU A 210 22.05 -0.09 14.75
C LEU A 210 21.31 0.24 13.44
N THR A 211 20.27 1.08 13.51
CA THR A 211 19.47 1.47 12.35
C THR A 211 19.68 2.94 12.04
N THR A 212 20.03 3.23 10.79
CA THR A 212 20.29 4.55 10.26
C THR A 212 19.51 4.77 8.97
N ARG A 213 19.81 5.81 8.22
CA ARG A 213 19.21 6.04 6.90
C ARG A 213 19.57 4.94 5.90
N ARG A 214 20.75 4.33 6.00
CA ARG A 214 21.30 3.42 4.99
C ARG A 214 21.58 2.00 5.51
N VAL A 215 21.39 1.77 6.80
CA VAL A 215 21.52 0.47 7.45
C VAL A 215 20.27 0.22 8.30
N LEU A 216 19.65 -0.94 8.13
CA LEU A 216 18.53 -1.40 8.96
C LEU A 216 18.89 -2.75 9.57
N VAL A 217 18.79 -2.87 10.87
CA VAL A 217 19.02 -4.12 11.60
C VAL A 217 17.75 -4.53 12.30
N VAL A 218 17.29 -5.75 12.00
CA VAL A 218 16.08 -6.35 12.57
C VAL A 218 16.34 -7.77 13.05
N ASP A 219 15.52 -8.28 13.96
CA ASP A 219 15.56 -9.69 14.34
C ASP A 219 15.38 -10.58 13.10
N PHE A 220 16.05 -11.72 13.11
CA PHE A 220 15.89 -12.70 12.04
C PHE A 220 14.69 -13.60 12.33
N LEU A 221 13.76 -13.70 11.39
CA LEU A 221 12.67 -14.65 11.46
C LEU A 221 13.07 -15.95 10.74
N ASP A 222 13.18 -17.05 11.50
CA ASP A 222 13.46 -18.37 10.92
C ASP A 222 12.17 -18.93 10.30
N GLY A 223 12.07 -18.88 8.96
CA GLY A 223 10.93 -19.34 8.19
C GLY A 223 11.26 -19.52 6.73
N ALA A 224 10.40 -20.20 5.98
CA ALA A 224 10.53 -20.38 4.55
C ALA A 224 9.89 -19.20 3.80
N VAL A 225 10.57 -18.66 2.80
CA VAL A 225 10.02 -17.56 1.97
C VAL A 225 8.90 -18.10 1.07
N LEU A 226 7.73 -17.50 1.13
CA LEU A 226 6.57 -17.94 0.34
C LEU A 226 6.85 -17.93 -1.17
N LEU A 227 7.68 -17.01 -1.67
CA LEU A 227 8.07 -16.98 -3.07
C LEU A 227 8.81 -18.27 -3.49
N ASP A 228 9.67 -18.80 -2.65
CA ASP A 228 10.42 -20.02 -2.97
C ASP A 228 9.51 -21.25 -2.93
N TYR A 229 8.54 -21.27 -2.01
CA TYR A 229 7.48 -22.27 -1.98
C TYR A 229 6.65 -22.27 -3.26
N LEU A 230 6.21 -21.08 -3.73
CA LEU A 230 5.45 -20.94 -4.97
C LEU A 230 6.25 -21.38 -6.20
N ARG A 231 7.54 -21.04 -6.25
CA ARG A 231 8.43 -21.50 -7.33
C ARG A 231 8.60 -23.03 -7.32
N ALA A 232 8.68 -23.63 -6.14
CA ALA A 232 8.75 -25.07 -5.99
C ALA A 232 7.45 -25.75 -6.45
N LEU A 233 6.29 -25.19 -6.13
CA LEU A 233 4.99 -25.66 -6.63
C LEU A 233 4.87 -25.58 -8.15
N GLU A 234 5.32 -24.49 -8.74
CA GLU A 234 5.28 -24.27 -10.20
C GLU A 234 6.28 -25.18 -10.95
N ALA A 235 7.43 -25.47 -10.34
CA ALA A 235 8.47 -26.31 -10.95
C ALA A 235 8.17 -27.82 -10.81
N ASP A 236 7.48 -28.22 -9.76
CA ASP A 236 7.13 -29.60 -9.46
C ASP A 236 5.63 -29.77 -9.19
N PRO A 237 4.84 -30.13 -10.21
CA PRO A 237 3.39 -30.35 -10.06
C PRO A 237 3.01 -31.46 -9.06
N THR A 238 3.96 -32.32 -8.65
CA THR A 238 3.74 -33.33 -7.61
C THR A 238 3.74 -32.73 -6.21
N GLY A 239 4.25 -31.50 -6.07
CA GLY A 239 4.34 -30.76 -4.84
C GLY A 239 5.39 -31.29 -3.85
N HIS A 240 6.24 -32.24 -4.24
CA HIS A 240 7.25 -32.82 -3.35
C HIS A 240 8.30 -31.77 -2.95
N ALA A 241 8.78 -30.99 -3.94
CA ALA A 241 9.76 -29.93 -3.68
C ALA A 241 9.20 -28.81 -2.78
N ALA A 242 7.92 -28.47 -2.94
CA ALA A 242 7.25 -27.47 -2.10
C ALA A 242 7.07 -27.96 -0.67
N ARG A 243 6.64 -29.22 -0.46
CA ARG A 243 6.51 -29.84 0.87
C ARG A 243 7.81 -29.85 1.68
N ALA A 244 8.95 -29.93 1.00
CA ALA A 244 10.26 -29.86 1.66
C ALA A 244 10.57 -28.49 2.27
N LEU A 245 9.85 -27.44 1.86
CA LEU A 245 9.96 -26.08 2.38
C LEU A 245 8.90 -25.75 3.43
N GLU A 246 7.93 -26.64 3.66
CA GLU A 246 6.87 -26.42 4.62
C GLU A 246 7.40 -26.49 6.06
N PRO A 247 7.17 -25.45 6.89
CA PRO A 247 7.51 -25.52 8.30
C PRO A 247 6.58 -26.46 9.06
N PRO A 248 6.94 -26.88 10.27
CA PRO A 248 6.11 -27.75 11.10
C PRO A 248 4.68 -27.23 11.29
N GLY A 249 3.69 -28.09 11.01
CA GLY A 249 2.27 -27.76 11.16
C GLY A 249 1.73 -26.74 10.15
N PHE A 250 2.39 -26.61 8.99
CA PHE A 250 1.91 -25.75 7.90
C PHE A 250 0.66 -26.34 7.25
N ASP A 251 -0.33 -25.49 7.05
CA ASP A 251 -1.58 -25.74 6.32
C ASP A 251 -1.83 -24.56 5.40
N PRO A 252 -1.92 -24.75 4.07
CA PRO A 252 -2.08 -23.66 3.12
C PRO A 252 -3.36 -22.84 3.32
N ASP A 253 -4.50 -23.48 3.60
CA ASP A 253 -5.76 -22.77 3.78
C ASP A 253 -5.76 -21.96 5.07
N ARG A 254 -5.17 -22.50 6.15
CA ARG A 254 -4.97 -21.78 7.40
C ARG A 254 -4.01 -20.58 7.21
N PHE A 255 -2.94 -20.76 6.42
CA PHE A 255 -2.01 -19.68 6.12
C PHE A 255 -2.68 -18.58 5.30
N ALA A 256 -3.53 -18.94 4.32
CA ALA A 256 -4.35 -18.00 3.56
C ALA A 256 -5.31 -17.22 4.49
N ALA A 257 -6.03 -17.92 5.38
CA ALA A 257 -6.89 -17.30 6.37
C ALA A 257 -6.12 -16.32 7.27
N ASN A 258 -4.94 -16.71 7.76
CA ASN A 258 -4.10 -15.86 8.60
C ASN A 258 -3.61 -14.60 7.88
N ILE A 259 -3.27 -14.68 6.57
CA ILE A 259 -2.91 -13.49 5.76
C ILE A 259 -4.09 -12.52 5.69
N VAL A 260 -5.30 -13.04 5.40
CA VAL A 260 -6.51 -12.22 5.32
C VAL A 260 -6.85 -11.58 6.67
N ASP A 261 -6.82 -12.37 7.75
CA ASP A 261 -7.12 -11.88 9.09
C ASP A 261 -6.16 -10.79 9.55
N ASN A 262 -4.85 -11.00 9.40
CA ASN A 262 -3.85 -9.99 9.71
C ASN A 262 -4.09 -8.70 8.94
N PHE A 263 -4.32 -8.81 7.62
CA PHE A 263 -4.58 -7.64 6.79
C PHE A 263 -5.84 -6.87 7.21
N LEU A 264 -6.92 -7.56 7.54
CA LEU A 264 -8.17 -6.93 7.95
C LEU A 264 -8.05 -6.29 9.34
N VAL A 265 -7.41 -6.97 10.30
CA VAL A 265 -7.19 -6.42 11.65
C VAL A 265 -6.28 -5.20 11.58
N ASP A 266 -5.15 -5.29 10.88
CA ASP A 266 -4.22 -4.19 10.70
C ASP A 266 -4.89 -2.98 10.03
N ALA A 267 -5.64 -3.20 8.94
CA ALA A 267 -6.31 -2.12 8.22
C ALA A 267 -7.49 -1.54 9.01
N PHE A 268 -8.35 -2.34 9.60
CA PHE A 268 -9.62 -1.89 10.15
C PHE A 268 -9.58 -1.61 11.65
N GLU A 269 -8.84 -2.38 12.44
CA GLU A 269 -8.73 -2.10 13.87
C GLU A 269 -7.61 -1.11 14.16
N HIS A 270 -6.44 -1.28 13.54
CA HIS A 270 -5.26 -0.46 13.81
C HIS A 270 -5.16 0.75 12.86
N GLY A 271 -5.56 0.58 11.61
CA GLY A 271 -5.51 1.63 10.58
C GLY A 271 -4.12 1.81 9.97
N ILE A 272 -3.22 0.88 10.20
CA ILE A 272 -1.93 0.74 9.55
C ILE A 272 -1.82 -0.69 9.06
N TYR A 273 -1.39 -0.89 7.83
CA TYR A 273 -1.29 -2.22 7.24
C TYR A 273 -0.13 -2.31 6.25
N HIS A 274 0.40 -3.50 6.08
CA HIS A 274 1.41 -3.80 5.07
C HIS A 274 0.79 -3.71 3.67
N ALA A 275 1.26 -2.78 2.85
CA ALA A 275 0.66 -2.50 1.55
C ALA A 275 1.41 -3.13 0.37
N ASP A 276 2.44 -3.94 0.62
CA ASP A 276 3.20 -4.71 -0.38
C ASP A 276 3.30 -6.18 0.03
N LEU A 277 2.20 -6.91 -0.07
CA LEU A 277 2.13 -8.34 0.24
C LEU A 277 2.63 -9.20 -0.93
N HIS A 278 3.82 -8.83 -1.46
CA HIS A 278 4.53 -9.66 -2.42
C HIS A 278 5.01 -10.95 -1.73
N PRO A 279 4.97 -12.12 -2.40
CA PRO A 279 5.36 -13.39 -1.78
C PRO A 279 6.82 -13.43 -1.29
N ALA A 280 7.71 -12.56 -1.77
CA ALA A 280 9.07 -12.42 -1.24
C ALA A 280 9.11 -11.74 0.15
N ASN A 281 8.04 -11.04 0.55
CA ASN A 281 7.94 -10.30 1.80
C ASN A 281 7.20 -11.11 2.89
N LEU A 282 6.76 -12.33 2.56
CA LEU A 282 6.02 -13.22 3.44
C LEU A 282 6.84 -14.47 3.78
N LEU A 283 6.93 -14.79 5.06
CA LEU A 283 7.56 -16.00 5.58
C LEU A 283 6.48 -16.94 6.12
N MET A 284 6.57 -18.19 5.74
CA MET A 284 5.83 -19.28 6.34
C MET A 284 6.58 -19.71 7.61
N LEU A 285 5.97 -19.51 8.76
CA LEU A 285 6.47 -19.92 10.07
C LEU A 285 5.68 -21.13 10.57
N ASP A 286 6.16 -21.74 11.66
CA ASP A 286 5.50 -22.89 12.30
C ASP A 286 4.01 -22.63 12.54
N SER A 287 3.20 -23.68 12.35
CA SER A 287 1.74 -23.65 12.57
C SER A 287 1.01 -22.61 11.73
N SER A 288 1.48 -22.35 10.51
CA SER A 288 0.92 -21.39 9.55
C SER A 288 0.93 -19.93 10.02
N VAL A 289 1.79 -19.58 10.95
CA VAL A 289 1.99 -18.18 11.37
C VAL A 289 2.64 -17.40 10.21
N VAL A 290 2.16 -16.19 9.97
CA VAL A 290 2.67 -15.32 8.90
C VAL A 290 3.77 -14.43 9.45
N GLY A 291 4.98 -14.55 8.91
CA GLY A 291 6.08 -13.62 9.14
C GLY A 291 6.10 -12.54 8.05
N TYR A 292 6.29 -11.30 8.45
CA TYR A 292 6.39 -10.16 7.53
C TYR A 292 7.81 -9.60 7.53
N VAL A 293 8.35 -9.34 6.33
CA VAL A 293 9.63 -8.68 6.14
C VAL A 293 9.48 -7.62 5.04
N ASP A 294 10.32 -6.59 5.05
CA ASP A 294 10.28 -5.44 4.13
C ASP A 294 9.01 -4.58 4.28
N PHE A 295 9.13 -3.51 5.05
CA PHE A 295 8.04 -2.57 5.36
C PHE A 295 8.14 -1.27 4.54
N GLY A 296 8.77 -1.34 3.36
CA GLY A 296 9.00 -0.18 2.48
C GLY A 296 7.70 0.48 1.99
N ILE A 297 6.59 -0.27 1.92
CA ILE A 297 5.28 0.26 1.53
C ILE A 297 4.25 -0.08 2.60
N THR A 298 3.75 0.95 3.26
CA THR A 298 2.71 0.84 4.30
C THR A 298 1.53 1.74 3.94
N GLY A 299 0.32 1.27 4.23
CA GLY A 299 -0.92 2.03 4.08
C GLY A 299 -1.41 2.56 5.42
N LEU A 300 -2.02 3.74 5.41
CA LEU A 300 -2.60 4.37 6.58
C LEU A 300 -4.08 4.68 6.32
N LEU A 301 -4.97 4.25 7.20
CA LEU A 301 -6.40 4.50 7.10
C LEU A 301 -6.88 5.31 8.30
N SER A 302 -7.48 6.46 8.04
CA SER A 302 -8.16 7.23 9.07
C SER A 302 -9.37 6.47 9.64
N ARG A 303 -9.79 6.78 10.86
CA ARG A 303 -10.99 6.15 11.46
C ARG A 303 -12.25 6.25 10.59
N PRO A 304 -12.56 7.41 9.96
CA PRO A 304 -13.67 7.49 9.02
C PRO A 304 -13.51 6.57 7.82
N ALA A 305 -12.31 6.54 7.21
CA ALA A 305 -12.02 5.68 6.05
C ALA A 305 -12.20 4.20 6.35
N ARG A 306 -11.73 3.73 7.53
CA ARG A 306 -11.91 2.35 7.99
C ARG A 306 -13.38 1.94 8.05
N ARG A 307 -14.24 2.78 8.68
CA ARG A 307 -15.67 2.53 8.78
C ARG A 307 -16.35 2.45 7.42
N GLN A 308 -15.99 3.36 6.51
CA GLN A 308 -16.56 3.37 5.16
C GLN A 308 -16.11 2.17 4.33
N LEU A 309 -14.84 1.76 4.44
CA LEU A 309 -14.33 0.56 3.77
C LEU A 309 -14.98 -0.72 4.29
N MET A 310 -15.15 -0.87 5.61
CA MET A 310 -15.88 -2.02 6.19
C MET A 310 -17.32 -2.06 5.70
N ALA A 311 -18.03 -0.92 5.74
CA ALA A 311 -19.41 -0.83 5.27
C ALA A 311 -19.50 -1.10 3.77
N MET A 312 -18.53 -0.64 2.97
CA MET A 312 -18.43 -0.90 1.53
C MET A 312 -18.23 -2.39 1.23
N THR A 313 -17.34 -3.06 1.98
CA THR A 313 -17.11 -4.50 1.83
C THR A 313 -18.35 -5.30 2.20
N LEU A 314 -19.03 -4.93 3.30
CA LEU A 314 -20.29 -5.58 3.67
C LEU A 314 -21.38 -5.33 2.63
N ALA A 315 -21.52 -4.11 2.12
CA ALA A 315 -22.47 -3.77 1.07
C ALA A 315 -22.25 -4.59 -0.20
N LEU A 316 -20.97 -4.80 -0.57
CA LEU A 316 -20.61 -5.65 -1.71
C LEU A 316 -21.09 -7.08 -1.49
N VAL A 317 -20.85 -7.67 -0.32
CA VAL A 317 -21.25 -9.05 -0.03
C VAL A 317 -22.76 -9.22 0.03
N THR A 318 -23.47 -8.23 0.57
CA THR A 318 -24.94 -8.28 0.68
C THR A 318 -25.69 -7.80 -0.56
N GLY A 319 -24.97 -7.35 -1.60
CA GLY A 319 -25.55 -6.82 -2.82
C GLY A 319 -26.20 -5.42 -2.68
N ASP A 320 -25.97 -4.71 -1.56
CA ASP A 320 -26.48 -3.36 -1.36
C ASP A 320 -25.64 -2.32 -2.12
N MET A 321 -25.92 -2.17 -3.41
CA MET A 321 -25.18 -1.24 -4.28
C MET A 321 -25.45 0.24 -3.95
N ASP A 322 -26.54 0.56 -3.27
CA ASP A 322 -26.80 1.92 -2.82
C ASP A 322 -25.89 2.29 -1.65
N LEU A 323 -25.75 1.39 -0.68
CA LEU A 323 -24.80 1.56 0.42
C LEU A 323 -23.37 1.57 -0.11
N PHE A 324 -23.02 0.66 -1.02
CA PHE A 324 -21.72 0.61 -1.66
C PHE A 324 -21.37 1.96 -2.30
N HIS A 325 -22.25 2.50 -3.13
CA HIS A 325 -22.04 3.80 -3.80
C HIS A 325 -21.86 4.95 -2.80
N ARG A 326 -22.70 5.00 -1.73
CA ARG A 326 -22.58 6.04 -0.70
C ARG A 326 -21.22 5.95 0.01
N CYS A 327 -20.80 4.76 0.40
CA CYS A 327 -19.51 4.54 1.06
C CYS A 327 -18.35 4.90 0.12
N PHE A 328 -18.37 4.46 -1.13
CA PHE A 328 -17.34 4.78 -2.11
C PHE A 328 -17.23 6.29 -2.34
N ARG A 329 -18.37 7.00 -2.45
CA ARG A 329 -18.38 8.45 -2.60
C ARG A 329 -17.70 9.17 -1.42
N SER A 330 -17.88 8.69 -0.18
CA SER A 330 -17.23 9.29 0.99
C SER A 330 -15.72 9.06 1.05
N LEU A 331 -15.22 8.08 0.29
CA LEU A 331 -13.80 7.73 0.16
C LEU A 331 -13.13 8.38 -1.07
N THR A 332 -13.88 9.18 -1.82
CA THR A 332 -13.43 9.78 -3.08
C THR A 332 -12.82 11.15 -2.82
N ALA A 333 -11.68 11.40 -3.43
CA ALA A 333 -11.02 12.71 -3.40
C ALA A 333 -11.87 13.75 -4.17
N PRO A 334 -11.97 14.99 -3.68
CA PRO A 334 -12.67 16.07 -4.38
C PRO A 334 -11.99 16.36 -5.75
N ASP A 335 -12.73 16.20 -6.85
CA ASP A 335 -12.27 16.57 -8.20
C ASP A 335 -13.45 17.27 -8.94
N PRO A 336 -13.23 18.48 -9.46
CA PRO A 336 -14.27 19.20 -10.25
C PRO A 336 -14.69 18.45 -11.52
N ARG A 337 -13.90 17.50 -12.01
CA ARG A 337 -14.21 16.68 -13.19
C ARG A 337 -14.98 15.43 -12.84
N ALA A 338 -15.11 15.11 -11.56
CA ALA A 338 -15.80 13.91 -11.09
C ALA A 338 -17.24 13.84 -11.62
N ARG A 339 -17.62 12.67 -12.12
CA ARG A 339 -18.94 12.37 -12.66
C ARG A 339 -19.61 11.23 -11.89
N PRO A 340 -20.09 11.49 -10.66
CA PRO A 340 -20.66 10.46 -9.78
C PRO A 340 -21.84 9.73 -10.41
N GLU A 341 -22.64 10.41 -11.26
CA GLU A 341 -23.77 9.79 -11.98
C GLU A 341 -23.32 8.78 -13.06
N VAL A 342 -22.15 9.03 -13.68
CA VAL A 342 -21.56 8.08 -14.63
C VAL A 342 -21.05 6.85 -13.86
N PHE A 343 -20.41 7.09 -12.71
CA PHE A 343 -19.96 6.01 -11.84
C PHE A 343 -21.16 5.18 -11.34
N ARG A 344 -22.22 5.82 -10.85
CA ARG A 344 -23.41 5.13 -10.36
C ARG A 344 -24.03 4.22 -11.41
N ARG A 345 -24.30 4.74 -12.60
CA ARG A 345 -24.86 3.93 -13.70
C ARG A 345 -23.95 2.77 -14.12
N GLY A 346 -22.64 3.03 -14.22
CA GLY A 346 -21.67 1.99 -14.52
C GLY A 346 -21.60 0.93 -13.42
N LEU A 347 -21.75 1.29 -12.14
CA LEU A 347 -21.82 0.36 -11.04
C LEU A 347 -23.05 -0.56 -11.12
N ASP A 348 -24.23 -0.01 -11.47
CA ASP A 348 -25.44 -0.81 -11.68
C ASP A 348 -25.29 -1.79 -12.85
N ASP A 349 -24.58 -1.37 -13.90
CA ASP A 349 -24.25 -2.25 -15.04
C ASP A 349 -23.31 -3.39 -14.63
N LEU A 350 -22.26 -3.09 -13.86
CA LEU A 350 -21.32 -4.08 -13.37
C LEU A 350 -21.98 -5.03 -12.37
N ALA A 351 -22.83 -4.54 -11.49
CA ALA A 351 -23.53 -5.35 -10.49
C ALA A 351 -24.35 -6.47 -11.16
N ARG A 352 -25.02 -6.20 -12.29
CA ARG A 352 -25.74 -7.23 -13.07
C ARG A 352 -24.85 -8.37 -13.57
N HIS A 353 -23.56 -8.13 -13.70
CA HIS A 353 -22.57 -9.13 -14.09
C HIS A 353 -21.89 -9.80 -12.89
N TRP A 354 -21.81 -9.09 -11.75
CA TRP A 354 -21.16 -9.62 -10.55
C TRP A 354 -22.03 -10.60 -9.77
N TYR A 355 -23.36 -10.39 -9.79
CA TYR A 355 -24.29 -11.21 -9.02
C TYR A 355 -25.10 -12.17 -9.90
N ASP A 356 -25.44 -13.30 -9.33
CA ASP A 356 -26.40 -14.22 -9.90
C ASP A 356 -27.82 -13.65 -9.75
N PRO A 357 -28.60 -13.50 -10.84
CA PRO A 357 -29.92 -12.91 -10.77
C PRO A 357 -30.92 -13.72 -9.96
N ASP A 358 -30.72 -15.05 -9.86
CA ASP A 358 -31.65 -15.93 -9.18
C ASP A 358 -31.32 -16.10 -7.69
N SER A 359 -30.04 -16.25 -7.34
CA SER A 359 -29.57 -16.48 -5.97
C SER A 359 -29.06 -15.20 -5.27
N GLY A 360 -28.74 -14.15 -6.02
CA GLY A 360 -28.07 -12.96 -5.48
C GLY A 360 -26.62 -13.19 -5.05
N ALA A 361 -26.07 -14.36 -5.29
CA ALA A 361 -24.70 -14.71 -4.94
C ALA A 361 -23.70 -14.08 -5.92
N LEU A 362 -22.48 -13.80 -5.44
CA LEU A 362 -21.39 -13.33 -6.29
C LEU A 362 -20.98 -14.43 -7.28
N ARG A 363 -20.93 -14.09 -8.58
CA ARG A 363 -20.47 -14.96 -9.68
C ARG A 363 -19.00 -14.78 -10.01
N VAL A 364 -18.42 -13.68 -9.57
CA VAL A 364 -17.04 -13.29 -9.90
C VAL A 364 -16.24 -13.19 -8.61
N ASN A 365 -14.94 -13.44 -8.71
CA ASN A 365 -14.08 -13.33 -7.56
C ASN A 365 -13.86 -11.85 -7.14
N PHE A 366 -13.44 -11.67 -5.91
CA PHE A 366 -13.23 -10.34 -5.31
C PHE A 366 -12.26 -9.46 -6.10
N THR A 367 -11.16 -10.03 -6.60
CA THR A 367 -10.19 -9.32 -7.45
C THR A 367 -10.86 -8.70 -8.68
N ARG A 368 -11.72 -9.45 -9.36
CA ARG A 368 -12.40 -8.96 -10.56
C ARG A 368 -13.27 -7.76 -10.26
N ILE A 369 -14.02 -7.82 -9.17
CA ILE A 369 -14.88 -6.71 -8.71
C ILE A 369 -14.05 -5.47 -8.44
N MET A 370 -12.93 -5.61 -7.70
CA MET A 370 -12.06 -4.49 -7.36
C MET A 370 -11.41 -3.85 -8.60
N VAL A 371 -10.99 -4.67 -9.56
CA VAL A 371 -10.41 -4.18 -10.82
C VAL A 371 -11.47 -3.45 -11.66
N ASP A 372 -12.66 -4.02 -11.81
CA ASP A 372 -13.76 -3.41 -12.56
C ASP A 372 -14.19 -2.08 -11.92
N MET A 373 -14.26 -2.02 -10.60
CA MET A 373 -14.59 -0.82 -9.82
C MET A 373 -13.53 0.29 -10.03
N LEU A 374 -12.25 -0.02 -9.94
CA LEU A 374 -11.18 0.95 -10.18
C LEU A 374 -11.19 1.45 -11.63
N ALA A 375 -11.43 0.58 -12.61
CA ALA A 375 -11.55 0.95 -14.00
C ALA A 375 -12.74 1.88 -14.25
N LEU A 376 -13.89 1.60 -13.63
CA LEU A 376 -15.08 2.45 -13.68
C LEU A 376 -14.83 3.81 -13.01
N SER A 377 -14.21 3.81 -11.83
CA SER A 377 -13.83 4.99 -11.09
C SER A 377 -13.00 5.97 -11.94
N ARG A 378 -12.01 5.45 -12.67
CA ARG A 378 -11.20 6.23 -13.61
C ARG A 378 -11.99 6.80 -14.79
N ARG A 379 -12.88 5.99 -15.39
CA ARG A 379 -13.74 6.45 -16.49
C ARG A 379 -14.67 7.59 -16.09
N ALA A 380 -15.04 7.62 -14.82
CA ALA A 380 -15.91 8.63 -14.24
C ALA A 380 -15.16 9.84 -13.65
N ASP A 381 -13.82 9.86 -13.68
CA ASP A 381 -12.99 10.82 -12.94
C ASP A 381 -13.40 10.91 -11.45
N PHE A 382 -13.83 9.77 -10.88
CA PHE A 382 -14.37 9.64 -9.54
C PHE A 382 -13.44 8.77 -8.70
N LEU A 383 -12.24 9.31 -8.41
CA LEU A 383 -11.12 8.56 -7.86
C LEU A 383 -11.15 8.53 -6.33
N PRO A 384 -10.92 7.37 -5.70
CA PRO A 384 -10.73 7.28 -4.27
C PRO A 384 -9.43 7.98 -3.84
N GLU A 385 -9.35 8.33 -2.56
CA GLU A 385 -8.12 8.83 -1.96
C GLU A 385 -6.97 7.83 -2.10
N ARG A 386 -5.74 8.33 -2.09
CA ARG A 386 -4.52 7.53 -2.35
C ARG A 386 -4.41 6.28 -1.47
N ASP A 387 -4.67 6.42 -0.17
CA ASP A 387 -4.54 5.29 0.76
C ASP A 387 -5.66 4.25 0.57
N ILE A 388 -6.83 4.68 0.09
CA ILE A 388 -7.92 3.78 -0.30
C ILE A 388 -7.53 2.97 -1.54
N VAL A 389 -6.89 3.62 -2.53
CA VAL A 389 -6.38 2.92 -3.72
C VAL A 389 -5.30 1.90 -3.33
N LYS A 390 -4.41 2.23 -2.38
CA LYS A 390 -3.42 1.28 -1.85
C LYS A 390 -4.11 0.07 -1.21
N TYR A 391 -5.14 0.31 -0.36
CA TYR A 391 -5.90 -0.77 0.27
C TYR A 391 -6.54 -1.71 -0.77
N ILE A 392 -7.20 -1.15 -1.77
CA ILE A 392 -7.83 -1.94 -2.83
C ILE A 392 -6.78 -2.75 -3.60
N ARG A 393 -5.63 -2.17 -3.93
CA ARG A 393 -4.53 -2.87 -4.62
C ARG A 393 -3.95 -4.00 -3.77
N SER A 394 -3.76 -3.76 -2.48
CA SER A 394 -3.30 -4.79 -1.54
C SER A 394 -4.28 -5.96 -1.46
N SER A 395 -5.58 -5.68 -1.40
CA SER A 395 -6.62 -6.70 -1.43
C SER A 395 -6.59 -7.54 -2.71
N ILE A 396 -6.40 -6.89 -3.87
CA ILE A 396 -6.22 -7.59 -5.17
C ILE A 396 -4.97 -8.49 -5.14
N SER A 397 -3.86 -7.99 -4.58
CA SER A 397 -2.62 -8.73 -4.48
C SER A 397 -2.75 -9.97 -3.60
N ILE A 398 -3.44 -9.85 -2.46
CA ILE A 398 -3.70 -10.96 -1.53
C ILE A 398 -4.50 -12.07 -2.22
N ASP A 399 -5.61 -11.74 -2.86
CA ASP A 399 -6.46 -12.72 -3.55
C ASP A 399 -5.68 -13.44 -4.66
N GLY A 400 -4.97 -12.67 -5.50
CA GLY A 400 -4.13 -13.22 -6.55
C GLY A 400 -2.96 -14.07 -6.03
N LEU A 401 -2.48 -13.81 -4.82
CA LEU A 401 -1.44 -14.60 -4.16
C LEU A 401 -2.01 -15.92 -3.62
N ILE A 402 -3.13 -15.85 -2.90
CA ILE A 402 -3.76 -17.00 -2.25
C ILE A 402 -4.14 -18.08 -3.27
N VAL A 403 -4.72 -17.70 -4.41
CA VAL A 403 -5.08 -18.64 -5.49
C VAL A 403 -3.89 -19.49 -5.98
N ARG A 404 -2.65 -19.02 -5.84
CA ARG A 404 -1.45 -19.75 -6.28
C ARG A 404 -1.04 -20.88 -5.34
N PHE A 405 -1.30 -20.80 -4.05
CA PHE A 405 -0.90 -21.84 -3.07
C PHE A 405 -2.08 -22.51 -2.38
N ALA A 406 -3.25 -21.87 -2.32
CA ALA A 406 -4.48 -22.38 -1.74
C ALA A 406 -5.66 -22.18 -2.71
N PRO A 407 -5.68 -22.86 -3.88
CA PRO A 407 -6.65 -22.59 -4.94
C PRO A 407 -8.10 -22.99 -4.57
N GLN A 408 -8.30 -23.75 -3.50
CA GLN A 408 -9.63 -24.11 -2.98
C GLN A 408 -10.15 -23.14 -1.92
N PHE A 409 -9.31 -22.25 -1.43
CA PHE A 409 -9.70 -21.26 -0.41
C PHE A 409 -10.54 -20.15 -1.04
N ASP A 410 -11.80 -20.03 -0.60
CA ASP A 410 -12.70 -18.96 -1.05
C ASP A 410 -12.47 -17.66 -0.27
N VAL A 411 -11.57 -16.83 -0.80
CA VAL A 411 -11.23 -15.51 -0.23
C VAL A 411 -12.48 -14.63 -0.10
N GLY A 412 -13.41 -14.70 -1.07
CA GLY A 412 -14.61 -13.85 -1.08
C GLY A 412 -15.54 -14.16 0.09
N SER A 413 -15.91 -15.44 0.26
CA SER A 413 -16.75 -15.87 1.38
C SER A 413 -16.08 -15.64 2.72
N TYR A 414 -14.77 -15.90 2.82
CA TYR A 414 -14.01 -15.67 4.05
C TYR A 414 -13.98 -14.19 4.45
N LEU A 415 -13.68 -13.30 3.50
CA LEU A 415 -13.72 -11.84 3.71
C LEU A 415 -15.10 -11.38 4.20
N ALA A 416 -16.16 -11.93 3.63
CA ALA A 416 -17.54 -11.61 4.00
C ALA A 416 -17.81 -11.87 5.47
N GLU A 417 -17.49 -13.09 5.91
CA GLU A 417 -17.67 -13.53 7.29
C GLU A 417 -16.85 -12.68 8.24
N ARG A 418 -15.56 -12.48 7.96
CA ARG A 418 -14.66 -11.70 8.81
C ARG A 418 -15.03 -10.23 8.91
N CYS A 419 -15.43 -9.59 7.80
CA CYS A 419 -15.91 -8.21 7.83
C CYS A 419 -17.19 -8.08 8.65
N ALA A 420 -18.12 -9.05 8.57
CA ALA A 420 -19.32 -9.04 9.40
C ALA A 420 -18.97 -9.18 10.89
N ASP A 421 -17.98 -10.00 11.25
CA ASP A 421 -17.48 -10.14 12.62
C ASP A 421 -16.87 -8.84 13.14
N LEU A 422 -16.01 -8.20 12.34
CA LEU A 422 -15.39 -6.92 12.69
C LEU A 422 -16.41 -5.81 12.90
N VAL A 423 -17.42 -5.73 12.02
CA VAL A 423 -18.54 -4.78 12.19
C VAL A 423 -19.32 -5.05 13.48
N ARG A 424 -19.58 -6.33 13.79
CA ARG A 424 -20.26 -6.71 15.07
C ARG A 424 -19.41 -6.32 16.28
N ALA A 425 -18.10 -6.57 16.22
CA ALA A 425 -17.18 -6.23 17.30
C ALA A 425 -17.09 -4.70 17.51
N GLU A 426 -16.99 -3.90 16.43
CA GLU A 426 -16.95 -2.44 16.52
C GLU A 426 -18.26 -1.87 17.10
N ARG A 427 -19.43 -2.36 16.66
CA ARG A 427 -20.71 -1.98 17.25
C ARG A 427 -20.80 -2.31 18.74
N ARG A 428 -20.31 -3.49 19.16
CA ARG A 428 -20.25 -3.84 20.60
C ARG A 428 -19.34 -2.90 21.37
N ARG A 429 -18.17 -2.56 20.83
CA ARG A 429 -17.24 -1.58 21.44
C ARG A 429 -17.88 -0.19 21.58
N GLU A 430 -18.64 0.26 20.58
CA GLU A 430 -19.35 1.54 20.62
C GLU A 430 -20.48 1.52 21.66
N LEU A 431 -21.24 0.43 21.77
CA LEU A 431 -22.29 0.26 22.78
C LEU A 431 -21.75 0.13 24.20
N LEU A 432 -20.59 -0.51 24.37
CA LEU A 432 -19.92 -0.69 25.67
C LEU A 432 -19.09 0.53 26.10
N ALA A 433 -18.88 1.49 25.21
CA ALA A 433 -18.26 2.78 25.54
C ALA A 433 -19.23 3.68 26.37
N LEU A 434 -19.79 3.08 27.42
CA LEU A 434 -20.71 3.72 28.40
C LEU A 434 -20.26 5.11 28.91
N PRO A 435 -18.95 5.43 29.09
CA PRO A 435 -18.57 6.79 29.51
C PRO A 435 -19.06 7.88 28.55
N ARG A 436 -19.10 7.63 27.26
CA ARG A 436 -19.61 8.57 26.28
C ARG A 436 -21.14 8.72 26.32
N LEU A 437 -21.86 7.66 26.70
CA LEU A 437 -23.31 7.74 26.86
C LEU A 437 -23.66 8.52 28.11
N VAL A 438 -22.89 8.39 29.19
CA VAL A 438 -23.04 9.18 30.42
C VAL A 438 -22.68 10.64 30.13
N GLU A 439 -21.55 10.94 29.46
CA GLU A 439 -21.21 12.30 29.04
C GLU A 439 -22.26 12.90 28.08
N TRP A 440 -22.82 12.11 27.17
CA TRP A 440 -23.90 12.56 26.29
C TRP A 440 -25.20 12.83 27.07
N VAL A 441 -25.57 11.95 27.99
CA VAL A 441 -26.75 12.13 28.88
C VAL A 441 -26.54 13.32 29.81
N GLU A 442 -25.35 13.48 30.39
CA GLU A 442 -25.01 14.63 31.23
C GLU A 442 -24.96 15.93 30.42
N SER A 443 -24.40 15.92 29.21
CA SER A 443 -24.36 17.10 28.34
C SER A 443 -25.74 17.43 27.77
N SER A 444 -26.57 16.42 27.47
CA SER A 444 -27.95 16.58 27.05
C SER A 444 -28.85 17.04 28.24
N GLY A 445 -28.60 16.51 29.45
CA GLY A 445 -29.21 16.96 30.67
C GLY A 445 -28.90 18.42 31.01
N ARG A 446 -27.65 18.85 30.85
CA ARG A 446 -27.23 20.26 30.99
C ARG A 446 -27.83 21.15 29.89
N LEU A 447 -27.96 20.67 28.68
CA LEU A 447 -28.65 21.38 27.59
C LEU A 447 -30.16 21.55 27.87
N LEU A 448 -30.78 20.56 28.48
CA LEU A 448 -32.21 20.64 28.89
C LEU A 448 -32.44 21.56 30.11
N VAL A 449 -31.48 21.62 31.02
CA VAL A 449 -31.58 22.50 32.22
C VAL A 449 -31.10 23.92 31.89
N ASP A 450 -29.98 24.09 31.20
CA ASP A 450 -29.38 25.40 30.89
C ASP A 450 -29.78 25.95 29.51
N GLY A 451 -30.38 25.12 28.65
CA GLY A 451 -30.80 25.47 27.29
C GLY A 451 -31.76 26.67 27.23
N PRO A 452 -32.81 26.71 28.05
CA PRO A 452 -33.74 27.85 28.08
C PRO A 452 -33.05 29.15 28.47
N GLU A 453 -32.12 29.14 29.43
CA GLU A 453 -31.38 30.34 29.84
C GLU A 453 -30.31 30.77 28.82
N ARG A 454 -29.64 29.82 28.17
CA ARG A 454 -28.67 30.12 27.09
C ARG A 454 -29.38 30.63 25.84
N PHE A 455 -30.53 30.08 25.50
CA PHE A 455 -31.37 30.55 24.41
C PHE A 455 -31.92 31.94 24.68
N ARG A 456 -32.36 32.19 25.90
CA ARG A 456 -32.82 33.52 26.34
C ARG A 456 -31.70 34.57 26.24
N ARG A 457 -30.47 34.26 26.73
CA ARG A 457 -29.29 35.14 26.59
C ARG A 457 -28.85 35.34 25.13
N PHE A 458 -29.04 34.35 24.28
CA PHE A 458 -28.77 34.47 22.85
C PHE A 458 -29.77 35.39 22.15
N VAL A 459 -31.08 35.29 22.49
CA VAL A 459 -32.10 36.17 21.98
C VAL A 459 -31.89 37.61 22.49
N GLU A 460 -31.65 37.79 23.80
CA GLU A 460 -31.36 39.10 24.40
C GLU A 460 -30.11 39.78 23.79
N ARG A 461 -29.08 39.02 23.42
CA ARG A 461 -27.89 39.54 22.71
C ARG A 461 -28.17 39.96 21.26
N ASN A 462 -29.00 39.21 20.54
CA ASN A 462 -29.38 39.57 19.18
C ASN A 462 -30.34 40.75 19.13
N ASP A 463 -31.26 40.84 20.08
CA ASP A 463 -32.16 42.03 20.22
C ASP A 463 -31.38 43.30 20.60
N ALA A 464 -30.36 43.19 21.45
CA ALA A 464 -29.50 44.33 21.78
C ALA A 464 -28.64 44.79 20.59
N GLY A 465 -28.16 43.83 19.74
CA GLY A 465 -27.42 44.14 18.53
C GLY A 465 -28.29 44.80 17.43
N SER A 466 -29.58 44.45 17.35
CA SER A 466 -30.52 45.07 16.40
C SER A 466 -30.92 46.50 16.81
N LEU A 467 -31.04 46.78 18.12
CA LEU A 467 -31.33 48.11 18.64
C LEU A 467 -30.15 49.09 18.50
N GLU A 468 -28.91 48.62 18.51
CA GLU A 468 -27.73 49.45 18.21
C GLU A 468 -27.57 49.73 16.69
N ALA A 469 -27.94 48.78 15.84
CA ALA A 469 -27.90 48.96 14.39
C ALA A 469 -28.99 49.94 13.91
N ASP A 470 -30.19 49.91 14.51
CA ASP A 470 -31.26 50.85 14.20
C ASP A 470 -31.01 52.29 14.73
N ARG A 471 -30.24 52.46 15.83
CA ARG A 471 -29.81 53.77 16.30
C ARG A 471 -28.71 54.42 15.46
N ALA A 472 -27.90 53.60 14.77
CA ALA A 472 -26.86 54.09 13.87
C ALA A 472 -27.38 54.50 12.49
N ALA A 473 -28.63 54.17 12.14
CA ALA A 473 -29.25 54.43 10.85
C ALA A 473 -30.16 55.69 10.80
N LEU A 474 -30.28 56.43 11.91
CA LEU A 474 -31.08 57.69 11.91
C LEU A 474 -30.19 58.89 11.50
N PRO A 475 -30.57 59.68 10.48
CA PRO A 475 -29.83 60.88 10.09
C PRO A 475 -29.94 61.96 11.20
N PRO A 476 -28.94 62.84 11.38
CA PRO A 476 -28.97 63.88 12.38
C PRO A 476 -30.07 64.90 12.08
N PRO A 477 -30.68 65.43 13.12
CA PRO A 477 -31.74 66.41 12.94
C PRO A 477 -31.20 67.69 12.30
N SER A 478 -31.85 68.10 11.19
CA SER A 478 -31.60 69.36 10.49
C SER A 478 -31.95 70.53 11.41
N SER A 479 -30.96 71.36 11.73
CA SER A 479 -31.12 72.71 12.24
C SER A 479 -31.00 73.68 11.09
#